data_7e1a3abe3e52e2cbde583551730a29fe
#
_entry.id   7e1a3abe3e52e2cbde583551730a29fe
#
_cell.length_a   1.000
_cell.length_b   1.000
_cell.length_c   1.000
_cell.angle_alpha   90.00
_cell.angle_beta   90.00
_cell.angle_gamma   90.00
#
_symmetry.space_group_name_H-M   'P 1'
#
loop_
_entity.id
_entity.type
_entity.pdbx_description
1 polymer ?
#
loop_
_entity_poly.entity_id
_entity_poly.type
_entity_poly.pdbx_seq_one_letter_code
_entity_poly.pdbx_strand_id
1 'polypeptide(L)'
;MTTSGRAARPDAILAAPLTSNSLNKWALGISDTLALGLLTEGIGLGLPIVALPHWNDAQGRHPAAQGSVEILRTAGVTVLLGGERGFVPHKPRQGDLDTYPWDAAIDALPS
;
A
#
# COMPACT_ATOMS: atom_id res chain seq x y z
N MET A 1 -23.08 3.37 2.43
CA MET A 1 -23.24 4.03 2.22
C MET A 1 -23.76 4.61 1.73
N THR A 2 -24.08 4.98 1.41
CA THR A 2 -24.54 5.59 0.96
C THR A 2 -24.85 6.38 0.57
N THR A 3 -25.26 6.74 0.20
CA THR A 3 -25.58 7.58 -0.21
C THR A 3 -26.09 8.44 -0.45
N SER A 4 -27.07 8.60 -0.68
CA SER A 4 -27.88 9.75 -0.71
C SER A 4 -27.25 10.97 -1.36
N GLY A 5 -26.95 10.92 -2.61
CA GLY A 5 -26.33 12.04 -3.30
C GLY A 5 -24.90 12.37 -2.87
N ARG A 6 -24.38 11.65 -1.91
CA ARG A 6 -23.00 11.82 -1.46
C ARG A 6 -22.15 10.65 -1.92
N ALA A 7 -20.91 10.93 -2.25
CA ALA A 7 -19.98 9.86 -2.46
C ALA A 7 -19.84 9.04 -1.19
N ALA A 8 -19.91 7.73 -1.30
CA ALA A 8 -19.66 6.86 -0.17
C ALA A 8 -18.21 6.99 0.27
N ARG A 9 -17.99 7.05 1.57
CA ARG A 9 -16.65 6.99 2.12
C ARG A 9 -16.22 5.54 2.24
N PRO A 10 -14.98 5.20 1.88
CA PRO A 10 -14.49 3.86 2.16
C PRO A 10 -14.35 3.66 3.67
N ASP A 11 -14.66 2.46 4.14
CA ASP A 11 -14.41 2.07 5.53
C ASP A 11 -12.97 1.62 5.73
N ALA A 12 -12.32 1.19 4.68
CA ALA A 12 -10.93 0.75 4.67
C ALA A 12 -10.40 0.85 3.25
N ILE A 13 -9.08 0.87 3.11
CA ILE A 13 -8.43 0.94 1.80
C ILE A 13 -7.43 -0.21 1.67
N LEU A 14 -7.47 -0.87 0.52
CA LEU A 14 -6.45 -1.85 0.13
C LEU A 14 -5.65 -1.25 -1.03
N ALA A 15 -4.37 -0.97 -0.79
CA ALA A 15 -3.44 -0.52 -1.82
C ALA A 15 -2.63 -1.71 -2.33
N ALA A 16 -3.11 -2.36 -3.37
CA ALA A 16 -2.46 -3.58 -3.89
C ALA A 16 -2.76 -3.75 -5.39
N PRO A 17 -1.75 -4.02 -6.20
CA PRO A 17 -0.33 -3.98 -5.85
C PRO A 17 0.17 -2.54 -5.75
N LEU A 18 1.00 -2.27 -4.75
CA LEU A 18 1.58 -0.94 -4.55
C LEU A 18 3.01 -0.92 -5.11
N THR A 19 3.24 -0.11 -6.14
CA THR A 19 4.57 0.02 -6.73
C THR A 19 5.50 0.82 -5.84
N SER A 20 6.81 0.66 -6.03
CA SER A 20 7.80 1.44 -5.28
C SER A 20 7.65 2.94 -5.54
N ASN A 21 7.34 3.33 -6.78
CA ASN A 21 7.10 4.72 -7.12
C ASN A 21 5.92 5.30 -6.32
N SER A 22 4.81 4.59 -6.30
CA SER A 22 3.63 5.04 -5.56
C SER A 22 3.87 5.04 -4.05
N LEU A 23 4.59 4.05 -3.53
CA LEU A 23 4.97 4.00 -2.12
C LEU A 23 5.72 5.26 -1.72
N ASN A 24 6.75 5.62 -2.50
CA ASN A 24 7.61 6.77 -2.18
C ASN A 24 6.85 8.09 -2.29
N LYS A 25 6.01 8.23 -3.31
CA LYS A 25 5.17 9.41 -3.47
C LYS A 25 4.19 9.56 -2.31
N TRP A 26 3.54 8.47 -1.95
CA TRP A 26 2.56 8.46 -0.87
C TRP A 26 3.19 8.86 0.46
N ALA A 27 4.36 8.29 0.78
CA ALA A 27 5.07 8.61 2.01
C ALA A 27 5.46 10.10 2.09
N LEU A 28 5.71 10.74 0.94
CA LEU A 28 6.05 12.15 0.87
C LEU A 28 4.83 13.07 0.73
N GLY A 29 3.63 12.50 0.66
CA GLY A 29 2.42 13.30 0.50
C GLY A 29 2.17 13.80 -0.91
N ILE A 30 2.84 13.21 -1.91
CA ILE A 30 2.63 13.58 -3.30
C ILE A 30 1.34 12.95 -3.81
N SER A 31 0.43 13.77 -4.31
CA SER A 31 -0.92 13.34 -4.70
C SER A 31 -1.21 13.72 -6.15
N ASP A 32 -0.34 13.27 -7.06
CA ASP A 32 -0.44 13.61 -8.48
C ASP A 32 -1.29 12.63 -9.29
N THR A 33 -1.95 11.70 -8.64
CA THR A 33 -2.95 10.81 -9.24
C THR A 33 -4.15 10.72 -8.31
N LEU A 34 -5.29 10.28 -8.86
CA LEU A 34 -6.48 10.06 -8.03
C LEU A 34 -6.21 9.06 -6.91
N ALA A 35 -5.53 7.95 -7.24
CA ALA A 35 -5.22 6.93 -6.25
C ALA A 35 -4.37 7.48 -5.11
N LEU A 36 -3.31 8.23 -5.43
CA LEU A 36 -2.46 8.84 -4.41
C LEU A 36 -3.22 9.87 -3.57
N GLY A 37 -4.12 10.62 -4.19
CA GLY A 37 -4.97 11.55 -3.46
C GLY A 37 -5.83 10.84 -2.43
N LEU A 38 -6.44 9.72 -2.81
CA LEU A 38 -7.26 8.92 -1.90
C LEU A 38 -6.44 8.31 -0.77
N LEU A 39 -5.23 7.85 -1.06
CA LEU A 39 -4.34 7.29 -0.04
C LEU A 39 -3.87 8.36 0.95
N THR A 40 -3.53 9.53 0.46
CA THR A 40 -3.13 10.64 1.32
C THR A 40 -4.28 11.07 2.22
N GLU A 41 -5.47 11.22 1.65
CA GLU A 41 -6.66 11.58 2.42
C GLU A 41 -7.02 10.49 3.44
N GLY A 42 -6.88 9.22 3.05
CA GLY A 42 -7.17 8.10 3.95
C GLY A 42 -6.35 8.13 5.22
N ILE A 43 -5.07 8.49 5.14
CA ILE A 43 -4.25 8.66 6.33
C ILE A 43 -4.80 9.78 7.20
N GLY A 44 -5.12 10.93 6.61
CA GLY A 44 -5.65 12.07 7.34
C GLY A 44 -6.98 11.79 8.01
N LEU A 45 -7.79 10.93 7.43
CA LEU A 45 -9.08 10.52 7.98
C LEU A 45 -8.95 9.40 9.02
N GLY A 46 -7.77 8.83 9.19
CA GLY A 46 -7.57 7.73 10.13
C GLY A 46 -8.18 6.42 9.68
N LEU A 47 -8.37 6.22 8.37
CA LEU A 47 -8.94 4.98 7.86
C LEU A 47 -7.94 3.82 8.00
N PRO A 48 -8.44 2.59 8.25
CA PRO A 48 -7.58 1.41 8.16
C PRO A 48 -7.10 1.24 6.72
N ILE A 49 -5.79 1.16 6.54
CA ILE A 49 -5.18 0.98 5.22
C ILE A 49 -4.21 -0.17 5.28
N VAL A 50 -4.38 -1.11 4.35
CA VAL A 50 -3.45 -2.21 4.13
C VAL A 50 -2.76 -1.98 2.80
N ALA A 51 -1.44 -1.99 2.81
CA ALA A 51 -0.62 -1.83 1.61
C ALA A 51 0.13 -3.12 1.34
N LEU A 52 -0.01 -3.64 0.13
CA LEU A 52 0.69 -4.84 -0.31
C LEU A 52 1.63 -4.46 -1.44
N PRO A 53 2.94 -4.36 -1.15
CA PRO A 53 3.92 -3.94 -2.15
C PRO A 53 4.10 -4.96 -3.27
N HIS A 54 4.56 -4.47 -4.41
CA HIS A 54 4.99 -5.29 -5.52
C HIS A 54 6.13 -4.59 -6.25
N TRP A 55 7.36 -5.02 -6.01
CA TRP A 55 8.55 -4.51 -6.69
C TRP A 55 9.63 -5.57 -6.67
N ASN A 56 10.68 -5.37 -7.48
CA ASN A 56 11.81 -6.27 -7.46
C ASN A 56 12.81 -5.89 -6.36
N ASP A 57 13.76 -6.76 -6.10
CA ASP A 57 14.72 -6.55 -5.02
C ASP A 57 15.68 -5.38 -5.30
N ALA A 58 15.94 -5.05 -6.58
CA ALA A 58 16.75 -3.88 -6.91
C ALA A 58 16.03 -2.58 -6.53
N GLN A 59 14.72 -2.51 -6.81
CA GLN A 59 13.91 -1.37 -6.39
C GLN A 59 13.82 -1.28 -4.87
N GLY A 60 13.69 -2.43 -4.20
CA GLY A 60 13.62 -2.48 -2.74
C GLY A 60 14.92 -2.08 -2.04
N ARG A 61 16.04 -2.16 -2.73
CA ARG A 61 17.32 -1.72 -2.18
C ARG A 61 17.58 -0.22 -2.29
N HIS A 62 16.73 0.51 -3.02
CA HIS A 62 16.85 1.96 -3.05
C HIS A 62 16.61 2.50 -1.64
N PRO A 63 17.47 3.42 -1.15
CA PRO A 63 17.35 3.90 0.23
C PRO A 63 15.97 4.49 0.58
N ALA A 64 15.27 5.06 -0.39
CA ALA A 64 13.95 5.64 -0.17
C ALA A 64 12.90 4.61 0.23
N ALA A 65 13.02 3.36 -0.24
CA ALA A 65 11.98 2.35 -0.02
C ALA A 65 11.76 2.06 1.47
N GLN A 66 12.83 1.80 2.21
CA GLN A 66 12.72 1.49 3.63
C GLN A 66 12.22 2.69 4.42
N GLY A 67 12.72 3.87 4.13
CA GLY A 67 12.26 5.10 4.79
C GLY A 67 10.79 5.36 4.53
N SER A 68 10.32 5.14 3.31
CA SER A 68 8.91 5.30 2.96
C SER A 68 8.03 4.30 3.71
N VAL A 69 8.46 3.04 3.80
CA VAL A 69 7.72 2.02 4.58
C VAL A 69 7.60 2.44 6.05
N GLU A 70 8.69 2.93 6.63
CA GLU A 70 8.68 3.37 8.02
C GLU A 70 7.75 4.56 8.24
N ILE A 71 7.76 5.53 7.34
CA ILE A 71 6.86 6.68 7.41
C ILE A 71 5.41 6.22 7.38
N LEU A 72 5.07 5.34 6.46
CA LEU A 72 3.69 4.87 6.32
C LEU A 72 3.25 4.03 7.53
N ARG A 73 4.12 3.15 8.03
CA ARG A 73 3.83 2.36 9.23
C ARG A 73 3.62 3.25 10.45
N THR A 74 4.44 4.27 10.60
CA THR A 74 4.29 5.25 11.69
C THR A 74 2.97 6.00 11.56
N ALA A 75 2.51 6.24 10.35
CA ALA A 75 1.21 6.89 10.10
C ALA A 75 0.02 5.95 10.30
N GLY A 76 0.24 4.68 10.62
CA GLY A 76 -0.83 3.73 10.88
C GLY A 76 -1.16 2.79 9.73
N VAL A 77 -0.41 2.83 8.63
CA VAL A 77 -0.65 1.92 7.49
C VAL A 77 -0.04 0.57 7.80
N THR A 78 -0.80 -0.50 7.55
CA THR A 78 -0.28 -1.87 7.63
C THR A 78 0.41 -2.20 6.31
N VAL A 79 1.73 -2.20 6.30
CA VAL A 79 2.52 -2.53 5.12
C VAL A 79 2.99 -3.97 5.23
N LEU A 80 2.49 -4.82 4.34
CA LEU A 80 2.78 -6.26 4.33
C LEU A 80 4.02 -6.52 3.48
N LEU A 81 5.19 -6.30 4.06
CA LEU A 81 6.47 -6.50 3.42
C LEU A 81 7.32 -7.43 4.28
N GLY A 82 7.79 -8.51 3.69
CA GLY A 82 8.59 -9.51 4.39
C GLY A 82 7.75 -10.36 5.35
N GLY A 83 8.40 -11.10 6.23
CA GLY A 83 7.72 -11.98 7.16
C GLY A 83 7.14 -13.21 6.48
N GLU A 84 6.24 -13.91 7.18
CA GLU A 84 5.67 -15.16 6.67
C GLU A 84 4.59 -14.94 5.60
N ARG A 85 3.87 -13.84 5.68
CA ARG A 85 2.72 -13.59 4.82
C ARG A 85 2.86 -12.34 3.95
N GLY A 86 3.90 -11.54 4.17
CA GLY A 86 4.10 -10.33 3.39
C GLY A 86 4.74 -10.60 2.04
N PHE A 87 4.78 -9.57 1.22
CA PHE A 87 5.45 -9.63 -0.07
C PHE A 87 6.95 -9.73 0.11
N VAL A 88 7.59 -10.61 -0.65
CA VAL A 88 9.04 -10.72 -0.74
C VAL A 88 9.45 -10.22 -2.13
N PRO A 89 10.32 -9.21 -2.22
CA PRO A 89 10.77 -8.74 -3.53
C PRO A 89 11.47 -9.85 -4.32
N HIS A 90 11.23 -9.85 -5.61
CA HIS A 90 11.81 -10.82 -6.54
C HIS A 90 12.90 -10.16 -7.37
N LYS A 91 13.68 -10.97 -8.08
CA LYS A 91 14.66 -10.45 -9.03
C LYS A 91 13.94 -9.73 -10.18
N PRO A 92 14.59 -8.74 -10.81
CA PRO A 92 13.97 -8.07 -11.95
C PRO A 92 13.52 -9.07 -13.01
N ARG A 93 12.30 -8.85 -13.54
CA ARG A 93 11.67 -9.69 -14.58
C ARG A 93 11.32 -11.11 -14.14
N GLN A 94 11.35 -11.40 -12.85
CA GLN A 94 11.00 -12.71 -12.31
C GLN A 94 9.76 -12.67 -11.42
N GLY A 95 9.06 -11.54 -11.37
CA GLY A 95 7.84 -11.41 -10.56
C GLY A 95 6.68 -12.21 -11.16
N ASP A 96 5.84 -12.70 -10.29
CA ASP A 96 4.67 -13.48 -10.66
C ASP A 96 3.49 -13.07 -9.77
N LEU A 97 2.47 -12.48 -10.37
CA LEU A 97 1.28 -12.06 -9.64
C LEU A 97 0.39 -13.24 -9.23
N ASP A 98 0.57 -14.42 -9.84
CA ASP A 98 -0.19 -15.60 -9.44
C ASP A 98 0.17 -16.07 -8.03
N THR A 99 1.40 -15.81 -7.60
CA THR A 99 1.86 -16.17 -6.26
C THR A 99 1.84 -14.98 -5.31
N TYR A 100 1.30 -13.86 -5.74
CA TYR A 100 1.22 -12.64 -4.93
C TYR A 100 0.30 -12.87 -3.72
N PRO A 101 0.67 -12.38 -2.53
CA PRO A 101 -0.05 -12.74 -1.31
C PRO A 101 -1.36 -11.94 -1.11
N TRP A 102 -2.29 -12.05 -2.04
CA TRP A 102 -3.59 -11.38 -1.97
C TRP A 102 -4.38 -11.76 -0.72
N ASP A 103 -4.33 -13.06 -0.34
CA ASP A 103 -5.08 -13.53 0.81
C ASP A 103 -4.61 -12.89 2.11
N ALA A 104 -3.30 -12.67 2.24
CA ALA A 104 -2.76 -11.98 3.40
C ALA A 104 -3.28 -10.54 3.48
N ALA A 105 -3.37 -9.87 2.34
CA ALA A 105 -3.88 -8.50 2.30
C ALA A 105 -5.36 -8.44 2.67
N ILE A 106 -6.15 -9.35 2.12
CA ILE A 106 -7.59 -9.41 2.41
C ILE A 106 -7.82 -9.71 3.89
N ASP A 107 -7.06 -10.68 4.45
CA ASP A 107 -7.19 -11.05 5.86
C ASP A 107 -6.79 -9.91 6.80
N ALA A 108 -5.91 -9.02 6.37
CA ALA A 108 -5.47 -7.88 7.18
C ALA A 108 -6.50 -6.74 7.19
N LEU A 109 -7.46 -6.74 6.28
CA LEU A 109 -8.52 -5.73 6.27
C LEU A 109 -9.51 -5.99 7.41
N PRO A 110 -10.13 -4.93 7.94
CA PRO A 110 -11.19 -5.10 8.95
C PRO A 110 -12.36 -5.90 8.39
N SER A 111 -12.96 -6.71 9.25
CA SER A 111 -14.15 -7.49 8.85
C SER A 111 -15.40 -6.61 8.77
#